data_31eecde7a985e0dfc33001b642cf0016
#
_entry.id   31eecde7a985e0dfc33001b642cf0016
#
_cell.length_a   1.000
_cell.length_b   1.000
_cell.length_c   1.000
_cell.angle_alpha   90.00
_cell.angle_beta   90.00
_cell.angle_gamma   90.00
#
_symmetry.space_group_name_H-M   'P 1'
#
loop_
_entity.id
_entity.type
_entity.pdbx_description
1 polymer ?
#
loop_
_entity_poly.entity_id
_entity_poly.type
_entity_poly.pdbx_seq_one_letter_code
_entity_poly.pdbx_strand_id
1 'polypeptide(L)'
;WYEWKAPRQPYFIRRRDGAPMAMAGLYRLNADHQPAEQSAVIVTRSAVAGLGEVHHRAPLLLGPESLNRWLDPSCPEAVIEAMVLPEDGGELEWYPVSAEVGSVRADYEGLTLRDDRHGQAPPAQMELF
;
A
#
# COMPACT_ATOMS: atom_id res chain seq x y z
N TRP A 1 -2.01 3.66 1.08
CA TRP A 1 -0.70 3.52 0.44
C TRP A 1 -0.79 3.87 -1.04
N TYR A 2 0.33 3.94 -1.71
CA TYR A 2 0.42 4.20 -3.13
C TYR A 2 0.94 2.97 -3.86
N GLU A 3 0.41 2.74 -5.08
CA GLU A 3 0.90 1.75 -6.04
C GLU A 3 0.99 2.38 -7.42
N TRP A 4 1.88 1.87 -8.25
CA TRP A 4 2.10 2.39 -9.60
C TRP A 4 1.59 1.41 -10.65
N LYS A 5 0.57 1.85 -11.40
CA LYS A 5 0.15 1.19 -12.62
C LYS A 5 1.07 1.59 -13.77
N ALA A 6 1.48 0.61 -14.58
CA ALA A 6 2.28 0.90 -15.78
C ALA A 6 1.55 1.89 -16.72
N PRO A 7 2.26 2.85 -17.39
CA PRO A 7 3.71 3.00 -17.35
C PRO A 7 4.29 3.81 -16.19
N ARG A 8 3.54 4.60 -15.46
CA ARG A 8 4.01 5.39 -14.29
C ARG A 8 2.89 6.12 -13.56
N GLN A 9 1.67 5.64 -13.63
CA GLN A 9 0.56 6.30 -12.96
C GLN A 9 0.44 5.84 -11.52
N PRO A 10 0.64 6.72 -10.50
CA PRO A 10 0.39 6.40 -9.12
C PRO A 10 -1.11 6.36 -8.82
N TYR A 11 -1.48 5.44 -7.98
CA TYR A 11 -2.81 5.29 -7.39
C TYR A 11 -2.69 5.39 -5.88
N PHE A 12 -3.62 6.11 -5.26
CA PHE A 12 -3.80 6.10 -3.82
C PHE A 12 -4.85 5.06 -3.46
N ILE A 13 -4.48 4.15 -2.56
CA ILE A 13 -5.33 3.07 -2.08
C ILE A 13 -5.65 3.33 -0.61
N ARG A 14 -6.94 3.32 -0.25
CA ARG A 14 -7.41 3.54 1.12
C ARG A 14 -8.67 2.74 1.40
N ARG A 15 -9.09 2.70 2.66
CA ARG A 15 -10.42 2.23 3.03
C ARG A 15 -11.47 3.25 2.62
N ARG A 16 -12.63 2.76 2.17
CA ARG A 16 -13.78 3.62 1.79
C ARG A 16 -14.32 4.44 2.95
N ASP A 17 -14.28 3.87 4.15
CA ASP A 17 -14.74 4.53 5.37
C ASP A 17 -13.73 5.55 5.94
N GLY A 18 -12.55 5.70 5.30
CA GLY A 18 -11.49 6.60 5.74
C GLY A 18 -10.75 6.16 7.00
N ALA A 19 -11.06 4.98 7.55
CA ALA A 19 -10.38 4.48 8.74
C ALA A 19 -8.93 4.07 8.43
N PRO A 20 -8.03 4.12 9.41
CA PRO A 20 -6.67 3.62 9.27
C PRO A 20 -6.63 2.14 8.88
N MET A 21 -5.58 1.74 8.17
CA MET A 21 -5.32 0.36 7.81
C MET A 21 -4.14 -0.18 8.61
N ALA A 22 -4.29 -1.40 9.16
CA ALA A 22 -3.18 -2.15 9.72
C ALA A 22 -2.61 -3.06 8.62
N MET A 23 -1.33 -2.94 8.36
CA MET A 23 -0.59 -3.80 7.43
C MET A 23 0.26 -4.79 8.24
N ALA A 24 0.17 -6.07 7.91
CA ALA A 24 1.01 -7.08 8.54
C ALA A 24 2.49 -6.82 8.22
N GLY A 25 3.31 -6.84 9.25
CA GLY A 25 4.74 -6.65 9.12
C GLY A 25 5.50 -7.63 9.99
N LEU A 26 6.74 -7.88 9.62
CA LEU A 26 7.71 -8.62 10.40
C LEU A 26 8.89 -7.70 10.69
N TYR A 27 9.48 -7.85 11.86
CA TYR A 27 10.68 -7.11 12.22
C TYR A 27 11.72 -8.04 12.83
N ARG A 28 12.97 -7.67 12.68
CA ARG A 28 14.09 -8.37 13.29
C ARG A 28 14.80 -7.42 14.25
N LEU A 29 14.92 -7.86 15.50
CA LEU A 29 15.77 -7.21 16.47
C LEU A 29 17.07 -8.03 16.58
N ASN A 30 18.22 -7.37 16.48
CA ASN A 30 19.48 -8.00 16.80
C ASN A 30 19.67 -8.06 18.31
N ALA A 31 20.36 -9.12 18.79
CA ALA A 31 20.57 -9.37 20.20
C ALA A 31 21.26 -8.21 20.93
N ASP A 32 22.08 -7.44 20.23
CA ASP A 32 22.85 -6.31 20.77
C ASP A 32 22.10 -4.97 20.67
N HIS A 33 20.84 -4.99 20.24
CA HIS A 33 19.97 -3.79 20.08
C HIS A 33 20.60 -2.63 19.32
N GLN A 34 21.54 -2.91 18.40
CA GLN A 34 22.15 -1.87 17.55
C GLN A 34 21.10 -1.36 16.53
N PRO A 35 20.71 -0.08 16.56
CA PRO A 35 19.66 0.45 15.70
C PRO A 35 19.92 0.25 14.20
N ALA A 36 21.19 0.28 13.79
CA ALA A 36 21.61 0.12 12.40
C ALA A 36 21.38 -1.29 11.82
N GLU A 37 21.10 -2.28 12.67
CA GLU A 37 20.91 -3.67 12.28
C GLU A 37 19.46 -4.15 12.41
N GLN A 38 18.56 -3.25 12.81
CA GLN A 38 17.14 -3.55 12.87
C GLN A 38 16.54 -3.45 11.46
N SER A 39 15.69 -4.39 11.12
CA SER A 39 14.97 -4.40 9.85
C SER A 39 13.51 -4.74 10.03
N ALA A 40 12.68 -4.18 9.17
CA ALA A 40 11.26 -4.50 9.07
C ALA A 40 10.85 -4.70 7.62
N VAL A 41 9.88 -5.56 7.40
CA VAL A 41 9.28 -5.81 6.09
C VAL A 41 7.77 -5.83 6.19
N ILE A 42 7.08 -5.38 5.16
CA ILE A 42 5.63 -5.55 5.01
C ILE A 42 5.37 -6.87 4.31
N VAL A 43 4.50 -7.69 4.89
CA VAL A 43 4.04 -8.92 4.27
C VAL A 43 3.09 -8.57 3.13
N THR A 44 3.35 -9.12 1.95
CA THR A 44 2.50 -8.91 0.76
C THR A 44 1.90 -10.23 0.30
N ARG A 45 0.75 -10.13 -0.35
CA ARG A 45 0.05 -11.24 -1.01
C ARG A 45 -0.35 -10.86 -2.43
N SER A 46 -0.93 -11.78 -3.16
CA SER A 46 -1.58 -11.46 -4.44
C SER A 46 -2.70 -10.45 -4.23
N ALA A 47 -2.75 -9.43 -5.08
CA ALA A 47 -3.83 -8.45 -5.05
C ALA A 47 -5.17 -9.12 -5.37
N VAL A 48 -6.24 -8.65 -4.72
CA VAL A 48 -7.59 -9.18 -4.87
C VAL A 48 -8.45 -8.25 -5.71
N ALA A 49 -9.51 -8.79 -6.29
CA ALA A 49 -10.48 -8.05 -7.10
C ALA A 49 -9.78 -7.13 -8.14
N GLY A 50 -10.39 -5.97 -8.45
CA GLY A 50 -9.87 -5.02 -9.43
C GLY A 50 -8.54 -4.35 -9.08
N LEU A 51 -8.06 -4.45 -7.83
CA LEU A 51 -6.75 -3.90 -7.44
C LEU A 51 -5.59 -4.55 -8.21
N GLY A 52 -5.76 -5.80 -8.65
CA GLY A 52 -4.81 -6.50 -9.52
C GLY A 52 -4.53 -5.78 -10.84
N GLU A 53 -5.43 -4.92 -11.30
CA GLU A 53 -5.24 -4.08 -12.50
C GLU A 53 -4.26 -2.93 -12.25
N VAL A 54 -4.05 -2.54 -11.00
CA VAL A 54 -3.07 -1.52 -10.62
C VAL A 54 -1.72 -2.17 -10.36
N HIS A 55 -1.69 -3.16 -9.47
CA HIS A 55 -0.49 -3.90 -9.14
C HIS A 55 -0.82 -5.34 -8.73
N HIS A 56 -0.01 -6.31 -9.14
CA HIS A 56 -0.25 -7.75 -8.89
C HIS A 56 -0.07 -8.17 -7.42
N ARG A 57 0.60 -7.36 -6.61
CA ARG A 57 0.82 -7.59 -5.17
C ARG A 57 0.16 -6.49 -4.36
N ALA A 58 -0.31 -6.82 -3.17
CA ALA A 58 -0.83 -5.87 -2.20
C ALA A 58 -0.33 -6.22 -0.78
N PRO A 59 -0.24 -5.26 0.14
CA PRO A 59 -0.01 -5.54 1.54
C PRO A 59 -1.07 -6.48 2.10
N LEU A 60 -0.68 -7.35 3.03
CA LEU A 60 -1.63 -8.10 3.84
C LEU A 60 -2.27 -7.15 4.85
N LEU A 61 -3.54 -6.84 4.65
CA LEU A 61 -4.32 -6.00 5.56
C LEU A 61 -4.93 -6.85 6.67
N LEU A 62 -4.89 -6.32 7.89
CA LEU A 62 -5.43 -6.98 9.07
C LEU A 62 -6.65 -6.23 9.59
N GLY A 63 -7.77 -6.91 9.70
CA GLY A 63 -8.93 -6.44 10.47
C GLY A 63 -8.66 -6.53 11.98
N PRO A 64 -9.56 -6.01 12.83
CA PRO A 64 -9.34 -5.96 14.28
C PRO A 64 -9.05 -7.32 14.92
N GLU A 65 -9.75 -8.37 14.50
CA GLU A 65 -9.53 -9.73 15.02
C GLU A 65 -8.21 -10.32 14.54
N SER A 66 -7.91 -10.18 13.25
CA SER A 66 -6.66 -10.65 12.64
C SER A 66 -5.45 -9.91 13.21
N LEU A 67 -5.59 -8.60 13.50
CA LEU A 67 -4.54 -7.80 14.12
C LEU A 67 -4.17 -8.35 15.51
N ASN A 68 -5.17 -8.65 16.35
CA ASN A 68 -4.92 -9.22 17.67
C ASN A 68 -4.19 -10.56 17.58
N ARG A 69 -4.60 -11.43 16.66
CA ARG A 69 -3.95 -12.74 16.43
C ARG A 69 -2.53 -12.57 15.89
N TRP A 70 -2.31 -11.63 14.96
CA TRP A 70 -0.99 -11.34 14.40
C TRP A 70 0.02 -10.90 15.46
N LEU A 71 -0.44 -10.15 16.45
CA LEU A 71 0.40 -9.64 17.54
C LEU A 71 0.54 -10.60 18.72
N ASP A 72 -0.21 -11.70 18.73
CA ASP A 72 -0.15 -12.71 19.81
C ASP A 72 0.96 -13.71 19.53
N PRO A 73 2.05 -13.73 20.33
CA PRO A 73 3.15 -14.67 20.16
C PRO A 73 2.77 -16.13 20.39
N SER A 74 1.61 -16.39 21.00
CA SER A 74 1.08 -17.73 21.22
C SER A 74 0.15 -18.22 20.10
N CYS A 75 -0.14 -17.37 19.10
CA CYS A 75 -1.01 -17.74 18.00
C CYS A 75 -0.37 -18.88 17.17
N PRO A 76 -1.10 -19.97 16.89
CA PRO A 76 -0.56 -21.09 16.11
C PRO A 76 -0.17 -20.65 14.70
N GLU A 77 0.94 -21.15 14.17
CA GLU A 77 1.46 -20.86 12.84
C GLU A 77 0.41 -21.09 11.74
N ALA A 78 -0.33 -22.19 11.81
CA ALA A 78 -1.40 -22.49 10.85
C ALA A 78 -2.50 -21.42 10.78
N VAL A 79 -2.77 -20.72 11.89
CA VAL A 79 -3.72 -19.61 11.93
C VAL A 79 -3.13 -18.39 11.22
N ILE A 80 -1.85 -18.11 11.44
CA ILE A 80 -1.13 -17.02 10.77
C ILE A 80 -1.05 -17.28 9.25
N GLU A 81 -0.70 -18.50 8.85
CA GLU A 81 -0.67 -18.90 7.43
C GLU A 81 -2.04 -18.72 6.75
N ALA A 82 -3.13 -19.07 7.44
CA ALA A 82 -4.47 -18.88 6.90
C ALA A 82 -4.83 -17.41 6.65
N MET A 83 -4.28 -16.47 7.44
CA MET A 83 -4.51 -15.03 7.23
C MET A 83 -3.85 -14.50 5.96
N VAL A 84 -2.85 -15.18 5.43
CA VAL A 84 -2.15 -14.77 4.19
C VAL A 84 -2.97 -15.10 2.94
N LEU A 85 -4.00 -15.94 3.05
CA LEU A 85 -4.88 -16.27 1.94
C LEU A 85 -5.70 -15.04 1.50
N PRO A 86 -6.00 -14.90 0.20
CA PRO A 86 -6.78 -13.78 -0.30
C PRO A 86 -8.18 -13.73 0.35
N GLU A 87 -8.50 -12.61 0.96
CA GLU A 87 -9.86 -12.26 1.35
C GLU A 87 -10.41 -11.20 0.41
N ASP A 88 -11.73 -11.06 0.35
CA ASP A 88 -12.39 -10.08 -0.50
C ASP A 88 -12.01 -8.65 -0.06
N GLY A 89 -11.44 -7.87 -0.98
CA GLY A 89 -10.98 -6.49 -0.73
C GLY A 89 -12.11 -5.45 -0.75
N GLY A 90 -13.37 -5.85 -0.50
CA GLY A 90 -14.57 -5.03 -0.69
C GLY A 90 -14.62 -3.68 0.05
N GLU A 91 -13.75 -3.45 1.01
CA GLU A 91 -13.65 -2.21 1.78
C GLU A 91 -12.66 -1.19 1.22
N LEU A 92 -11.94 -1.52 0.16
CA LEU A 92 -10.94 -0.65 -0.44
C LEU A 92 -11.52 0.18 -1.58
N GLU A 93 -10.98 1.35 -1.75
CA GLU A 93 -11.10 2.15 -2.97
C GLU A 93 -9.71 2.60 -3.42
N TRP A 94 -9.56 2.81 -4.71
CA TRP A 94 -8.33 3.32 -5.31
C TRP A 94 -8.65 4.23 -6.49
N TYR A 95 -7.81 5.22 -6.67
CA TYR A 95 -7.96 6.21 -7.74
C TYR A 95 -6.60 6.81 -8.10
N PRO A 96 -6.45 7.32 -9.34
CA PRO A 96 -5.24 7.97 -9.77
C PRO A 96 -4.99 9.26 -8.99
N VAL A 97 -3.73 9.54 -8.71
CA VAL A 97 -3.28 10.77 -8.06
C VAL A 97 -2.12 11.40 -8.83
N SER A 98 -1.74 12.62 -8.44
CA SER A 98 -0.63 13.32 -9.07
C SER A 98 0.68 12.52 -9.02
N ALA A 99 1.44 12.54 -10.11
CA ALA A 99 2.77 11.94 -10.17
C ALA A 99 3.77 12.57 -9.18
N GLU A 100 3.45 13.74 -8.62
CA GLU A 100 4.27 14.41 -7.60
C GLU A 100 4.45 13.57 -6.33
N VAL A 101 3.53 12.62 -6.06
CA VAL A 101 3.67 11.69 -4.92
C VAL A 101 4.96 10.86 -4.97
N GLY A 102 5.56 10.69 -6.16
CA GLY A 102 6.86 10.03 -6.32
C GLY A 102 8.06 10.90 -5.96
N SER A 103 7.87 12.19 -5.65
CA SER A 103 8.94 13.11 -5.27
C SER A 103 9.12 13.15 -3.76
N VAL A 104 10.31 12.88 -3.27
CA VAL A 104 10.67 13.00 -1.84
C VAL A 104 10.58 14.43 -1.29
N ARG A 105 10.43 15.42 -2.18
CA ARG A 105 10.27 16.85 -1.81
C ARG A 105 8.81 17.25 -1.68
N ALA A 106 7.88 16.44 -2.19
CA ALA A 106 6.46 16.71 -2.10
C ALA A 106 5.93 16.15 -0.77
N ASP A 107 5.47 17.03 0.10
CA ASP A 107 4.89 16.68 1.40
C ASP A 107 3.76 17.65 1.71
N TYR A 108 2.57 17.36 1.16
CA TYR A 108 1.37 18.16 1.37
C TYR A 108 0.11 17.31 1.21
N GLU A 109 -0.98 17.69 1.84
CA GLU A 109 -2.24 16.94 1.89
C GLU A 109 -2.84 16.66 0.50
N GLY A 110 -2.65 17.57 -0.46
CA GLY A 110 -3.16 17.45 -1.83
C GLY A 110 -2.63 16.23 -2.61
N LEU A 111 -1.56 15.57 -2.15
CA LEU A 111 -1.02 14.35 -2.77
C LEU A 111 -2.00 13.16 -2.72
N THR A 112 -2.98 13.19 -1.83
CA THR A 112 -4.02 12.16 -1.73
C THR A 112 -5.28 12.47 -2.55
N LEU A 113 -5.34 13.61 -3.21
CA LEU A 113 -6.50 14.00 -4.01
C LEU A 113 -6.51 13.28 -5.36
N ARG A 114 -7.71 12.91 -5.82
CA ARG A 114 -7.91 12.31 -7.14
C ARG A 114 -7.41 13.25 -8.23
N ASP A 115 -6.62 12.74 -9.15
CA ASP A 115 -6.21 13.44 -10.37
C ASP A 115 -6.99 12.90 -11.57
N ASP A 116 -8.06 13.61 -11.94
CA ASP A 116 -8.94 13.25 -13.07
C ASP A 116 -8.34 13.62 -14.45
N ARG A 117 -7.17 14.26 -14.50
CA ARG A 117 -6.45 14.58 -15.74
C ARG A 117 -5.78 13.36 -16.37
N HIS A 118 -5.95 12.20 -15.76
CA HIS A 118 -5.37 10.96 -16.20
C HIS A 118 -5.93 10.56 -17.58
N GLY A 119 -5.06 10.51 -18.58
CA GLY A 119 -5.41 10.22 -19.99
C GLY A 119 -5.29 11.41 -20.94
N GLN A 120 -5.08 12.62 -20.45
CA GLN A 120 -4.63 13.73 -21.28
C GLN A 120 -3.10 13.69 -21.37
N ALA A 121 -2.57 13.52 -22.57
CA ALA A 121 -1.16 13.75 -22.83
C ALA A 121 -0.78 15.15 -22.29
N PRO A 122 0.39 15.32 -21.66
CA PRO A 122 0.83 16.65 -21.25
C PRO A 122 0.78 17.55 -22.50
N PRO A 123 0.32 18.81 -22.35
CA PRO A 123 0.33 19.73 -23.47
C PRO A 123 1.75 19.74 -24.03
N ALA A 124 1.86 19.52 -25.34
CA ALA A 124 3.15 19.60 -26.01
C ALA A 124 3.82 20.90 -25.58
N GLN A 125 5.01 20.80 -25.00
CA GLN A 125 5.83 21.96 -24.72
C GLN A 125 6.08 22.59 -26.09
N MET A 126 5.41 23.71 -26.34
CA MET A 126 5.75 24.54 -27.47
C MET A 126 7.13 25.10 -27.17
N GLU A 127 8.15 24.51 -27.81
CA GLU A 127 9.46 25.14 -27.90
C GLU A 127 9.27 26.50 -28.58
N LEU A 128 9.38 27.55 -27.78
CA LEU A 128 9.54 28.91 -28.31
C LEU A 128 11.00 29.03 -28.72
N PHE A 129 11.18 29.14 -30.02
CA PHE A 129 12.44 29.54 -30.66
C PHE A 129 12.88 30.91 -30.17
#